data_5d0b2e0fab5b5a67a45dff310895f50c
#
_entry.id   5d0b2e0fab5b5a67a45dff310895f50c
#
_cell.length_a   1.000
_cell.length_b   1.000
_cell.length_c   1.000
_cell.angle_alpha   90.00
_cell.angle_beta   90.00
_cell.angle_gamma   90.00
#
_symmetry.space_group_name_H-M   'P 1'
#
loop_
_entity.id
_entity.type
_entity.pdbx_description
1 polymer ?
#
loop_
_entity_poly.entity_id
_entity_poly.type
_entity_poly.pdbx_seq_one_letter_code
_entity_poly.pdbx_strand_id
1 'polypeptide(L)'
;MKKLLTIFFSTIVIFVFSQKTVWKEGTQLNWSQFKAKENIMKSDTTIVSYSSCGLKYTAAKDKTNNRIKIKIDATFDPAKSWKDPVKTKGLKINHEQGHFDIAEIYARKLRKEFLENVKTEKDYQLKFKLIYQLLYGEFLDYENYYDKITKRGTNAEKQKELEAEIKAQLKKLEPYKN
;
A
#
# COMPACT_ATOMS: atom_id res chain seq x y z
N MET A 1 -63.07 -11.23 -12.65
CA MET A 1 -62.10 -10.21 -12.24
C MET A 1 -60.73 -10.87 -12.13
N LYS A 2 -59.82 -10.69 -13.12
CA LYS A 2 -58.48 -11.22 -13.11
C LYS A 2 -57.57 -10.26 -12.35
N LYS A 3 -56.99 -10.70 -11.20
CA LYS A 3 -56.01 -9.91 -10.45
C LYS A 3 -54.68 -10.01 -11.15
N LEU A 4 -54.19 -8.90 -11.68
CA LEU A 4 -52.85 -8.78 -12.24
C LEU A 4 -51.85 -8.68 -11.07
N LEU A 5 -50.99 -9.67 -10.92
CA LEU A 5 -49.89 -9.68 -9.91
C LEU A 5 -48.69 -8.98 -10.54
N THR A 6 -48.44 -7.73 -10.15
CA THR A 6 -47.28 -6.97 -10.60
C THR A 6 -46.08 -7.38 -9.73
N ILE A 7 -45.17 -8.16 -10.31
CA ILE A 7 -43.90 -8.54 -9.65
C ILE A 7 -42.93 -7.36 -9.82
N PHE A 8 -42.63 -6.68 -8.71
CA PHE A 8 -41.63 -5.62 -8.67
C PHE A 8 -40.25 -6.23 -8.56
N PHE A 9 -39.50 -6.21 -9.67
CA PHE A 9 -38.10 -6.71 -9.70
C PHE A 9 -37.21 -5.59 -9.16
N SER A 10 -36.87 -5.64 -7.86
CA SER A 10 -35.90 -4.72 -7.25
C SER A 10 -34.49 -5.15 -7.68
N THR A 11 -33.89 -4.41 -8.59
CA THR A 11 -32.47 -4.57 -8.93
C THR A 11 -31.60 -4.01 -7.81
N ILE A 12 -31.06 -4.88 -6.96
CA ILE A 12 -30.05 -4.50 -5.96
C ILE A 12 -28.74 -4.24 -6.71
N VAL A 13 -28.39 -2.98 -6.87
CA VAL A 13 -27.06 -2.57 -7.37
C VAL A 13 -26.06 -2.76 -6.25
N ILE A 14 -25.31 -3.85 -6.27
CA ILE A 14 -24.22 -4.10 -5.33
C ILE A 14 -23.03 -3.26 -5.81
N PHE A 15 -22.76 -2.15 -5.13
CA PHE A 15 -21.50 -1.43 -5.30
C PHE A 15 -20.38 -2.26 -4.66
N VAL A 16 -19.64 -2.99 -5.48
CA VAL A 16 -18.40 -3.65 -5.04
C VAL A 16 -17.32 -2.59 -4.91
N PHE A 17 -17.19 -2.01 -3.72
CA PHE A 17 -16.02 -1.20 -3.39
C PHE A 17 -14.80 -2.13 -3.40
N SER A 18 -13.85 -1.85 -4.28
CA SER A 18 -12.58 -2.58 -4.31
C SER A 18 -11.85 -2.35 -2.98
N GLN A 19 -11.80 -3.38 -2.14
CA GLN A 19 -11.15 -3.30 -0.84
C GLN A 19 -9.65 -3.22 -1.03
N LYS A 20 -8.99 -2.35 -0.25
CA LYS A 20 -7.51 -2.29 -0.21
C LYS A 20 -6.93 -3.61 0.25
N THR A 21 -5.88 -4.05 -0.43
CA THR A 21 -5.09 -5.21 0.00
C THR A 21 -4.12 -4.77 1.09
N VAL A 22 -4.14 -5.45 2.23
CA VAL A 22 -3.15 -5.26 3.30
C VAL A 22 -1.98 -6.20 3.05
N TRP A 23 -0.77 -5.70 3.17
CA TRP A 23 0.44 -6.50 3.03
C TRP A 23 0.48 -7.60 4.11
N LYS A 24 0.79 -8.81 3.68
CA LYS A 24 1.10 -9.95 4.53
C LYS A 24 2.26 -10.71 3.91
N GLU A 25 3.00 -11.44 4.71
CA GLU A 25 4.06 -12.30 4.19
C GLU A 25 3.53 -13.26 3.13
N GLY A 26 4.21 -13.33 2.00
CA GLY A 26 3.78 -14.12 0.84
C GLY A 26 2.70 -13.47 -0.02
N THR A 27 2.18 -12.29 0.33
CA THR A 27 1.23 -11.57 -0.55
C THR A 27 1.94 -11.16 -1.84
N GLN A 28 1.45 -11.66 -2.95
CA GLN A 28 1.93 -11.32 -4.29
C GLN A 28 0.88 -10.51 -5.03
N LEU A 29 1.27 -9.36 -5.56
CA LEU A 29 0.42 -8.60 -6.49
C LEU A 29 0.33 -9.32 -7.83
N ASN A 30 -0.76 -9.10 -8.52
CA ASN A 30 -0.93 -9.55 -9.90
C ASN A 30 -1.66 -8.48 -10.74
N TRP A 31 -1.45 -8.50 -12.04
CA TRP A 31 -1.98 -7.49 -12.95
C TRP A 31 -3.51 -7.39 -12.97
N SER A 32 -4.23 -8.42 -12.54
CA SER A 32 -5.70 -8.40 -12.48
C SER A 32 -6.26 -7.53 -11.35
N GLN A 33 -5.41 -7.14 -10.39
CA GLN A 33 -5.78 -6.28 -9.27
C GLN A 33 -5.73 -4.78 -9.60
N PHE A 34 -5.12 -4.38 -10.73
CA PHE A 34 -5.04 -2.98 -11.19
C PHE A 34 -6.35 -2.61 -11.89
N LYS A 35 -7.24 -1.92 -11.18
CA LYS A 35 -8.64 -1.69 -11.57
C LYS A 35 -8.93 -0.26 -12.03
N ALA A 36 -8.06 0.71 -11.71
CA ALA A 36 -8.25 2.06 -12.17
C ALA A 36 -8.14 2.13 -13.70
N LYS A 37 -8.92 3.02 -14.31
CA LYS A 37 -8.68 3.39 -15.69
C LYS A 37 -7.32 4.08 -15.77
N GLU A 38 -6.59 3.81 -16.82
CA GLU A 38 -5.33 4.47 -17.11
C GLU A 38 -5.52 5.98 -16.99
N ASN A 39 -4.95 6.57 -15.96
CA ASN A 39 -4.89 8.00 -15.83
C ASN A 39 -3.60 8.42 -16.53
N ILE A 40 -3.66 8.45 -17.86
CA ILE A 40 -2.58 8.99 -18.66
C ILE A 40 -2.45 10.44 -18.22
N MET A 41 -1.53 10.72 -17.30
CA MET A 41 -0.89 12.02 -17.29
C MET A 41 -0.32 12.16 -18.70
N LYS A 42 -1.02 12.88 -19.57
CA LYS A 42 -0.80 12.97 -21.02
C LYS A 42 0.62 13.41 -21.41
N SER A 43 1.51 13.65 -20.47
CA SER A 43 2.87 14.14 -20.65
C SER A 43 3.96 13.06 -20.64
N ASP A 44 3.74 11.87 -20.08
CA ASP A 44 4.78 10.82 -20.00
C ASP A 44 4.25 9.47 -20.49
N THR A 45 4.47 9.20 -21.78
CA THR A 45 4.08 7.94 -22.43
C THR A 45 4.96 6.75 -22.05
N THR A 46 6.00 6.98 -21.23
CA THR A 46 6.93 5.92 -20.78
C THR A 46 6.40 5.15 -19.58
N ILE A 47 5.46 5.74 -18.82
CA ILE A 47 4.84 5.09 -17.68
C ILE A 47 3.82 4.07 -18.18
N VAL A 48 3.99 2.81 -17.78
CA VAL A 48 3.15 1.70 -18.23
C VAL A 48 2.22 1.16 -17.15
N SER A 49 2.49 1.49 -15.88
CA SER A 49 1.70 1.09 -14.71
C SER A 49 1.95 2.03 -13.54
N TYR A 50 1.05 1.98 -12.58
CA TYR A 50 1.17 2.68 -11.30
C TYR A 50 0.48 1.88 -10.21
N SER A 51 1.20 1.55 -9.15
CA SER A 51 0.67 0.93 -7.94
C SER A 51 0.46 1.96 -6.85
N SER A 52 -0.78 2.15 -6.43
CA SER A 52 -1.11 3.03 -5.30
C SER A 52 -0.86 2.29 -3.99
N CYS A 53 0.38 2.28 -3.54
CA CYS A 53 0.78 1.75 -2.25
C CYS A 53 0.84 2.86 -1.19
N GLY A 54 0.65 2.51 0.08
CA GLY A 54 0.68 3.51 1.14
C GLY A 54 0.50 2.93 2.53
N LEU A 55 0.49 3.83 3.50
CA LEU A 55 0.40 3.52 4.92
C LEU A 55 -0.97 3.91 5.47
N LYS A 56 -1.62 2.98 6.16
CA LYS A 56 -2.87 3.22 6.89
C LYS A 56 -2.60 3.03 8.38
N TYR A 57 -3.13 3.91 9.20
CA TYR A 57 -3.07 3.73 10.65
C TYR A 57 -4.44 3.81 11.31
N THR A 58 -4.54 3.17 12.45
CA THR A 58 -5.61 3.36 13.42
C THR A 58 -4.99 3.48 14.81
N ALA A 59 -5.56 4.35 15.65
CA ALA A 59 -5.15 4.52 17.02
C ALA A 59 -6.37 4.37 17.93
N ALA A 60 -6.23 3.62 19.01
CA ALA A 60 -7.28 3.42 19.99
C ALA A 60 -6.70 3.43 21.41
N LYS A 61 -7.41 4.07 22.34
CA LYS A 61 -7.06 4.03 23.76
C LYS A 61 -7.56 2.70 24.36
N ASP A 62 -6.66 1.99 25.00
CA ASP A 62 -7.01 0.81 25.81
C ASP A 62 -7.64 1.29 27.11
N LYS A 63 -8.92 0.98 27.30
CA LYS A 63 -9.69 1.42 28.47
C LYS A 63 -9.23 0.81 29.80
N THR A 64 -8.47 -0.29 29.74
CA THR A 64 -8.05 -1.04 30.93
C THR A 64 -6.77 -0.50 31.54
N ASN A 65 -5.86 0.05 30.73
CA ASN A 65 -4.52 0.44 31.18
C ASN A 65 -4.06 1.80 30.68
N ASN A 66 -4.95 2.61 30.07
CA ASN A 66 -4.68 3.94 29.51
C ASN A 66 -3.57 3.97 28.42
N ARG A 67 -3.18 2.83 27.87
CA ARG A 67 -2.21 2.77 26.79
C ARG A 67 -2.87 3.09 25.46
N ILE A 68 -2.10 3.64 24.55
CA ILE A 68 -2.51 3.83 23.16
C ILE A 68 -2.03 2.62 22.35
N LYS A 69 -2.96 1.96 21.67
CA LYS A 69 -2.65 0.92 20.67
C LYS A 69 -2.69 1.56 19.30
N ILE A 70 -1.56 1.54 18.59
CA ILE A 70 -1.44 2.04 17.23
C ILE A 70 -1.21 0.85 16.32
N LYS A 71 -2.06 0.72 15.30
CA LYS A 71 -1.91 -0.27 14.24
C LYS A 71 -1.51 0.46 12.95
N ILE A 72 -0.48 -0.02 12.29
CA ILE A 72 -0.02 0.48 10.98
C ILE A 72 -0.09 -0.67 9.99
N ASP A 73 -0.75 -0.44 8.86
CA ASP A 73 -0.85 -1.38 7.77
C ASP A 73 -0.25 -0.77 6.49
N ALA A 74 0.61 -1.49 5.81
CA ALA A 74 0.92 -1.21 4.41
C ALA A 74 -0.23 -1.69 3.54
N THR A 75 -0.66 -0.87 2.60
CA THR A 75 -1.84 -1.15 1.76
C THR A 75 -1.55 -0.89 0.29
N PHE A 76 -2.12 -1.73 -0.56
CA PHE A 76 -2.25 -1.52 -2.00
C PHE A 76 -3.72 -1.20 -2.31
N ASP A 77 -3.97 -0.17 -3.11
CA ASP A 77 -5.32 0.28 -3.49
C ASP A 77 -5.62 -0.10 -4.95
N PRO A 78 -6.37 -1.19 -5.19
CA PRO A 78 -6.71 -1.62 -6.54
C PRO A 78 -7.48 -0.56 -7.35
N ALA A 79 -8.34 0.23 -6.68
CA ALA A 79 -9.18 1.22 -7.34
C ALA A 79 -8.39 2.46 -7.81
N LYS A 80 -7.17 2.64 -7.30
CA LYS A 80 -6.26 3.74 -7.67
C LYS A 80 -5.05 3.26 -8.47
N SER A 81 -4.86 1.95 -8.58
CA SER A 81 -3.76 1.33 -9.33
C SER A 81 -4.19 1.00 -10.75
N TRP A 82 -3.41 1.40 -11.73
CA TRP A 82 -3.70 1.21 -13.15
C TRP A 82 -2.51 0.61 -13.91
N LYS A 83 -2.79 0.07 -15.08
CA LYS A 83 -1.81 -0.46 -16.01
C LYS A 83 -2.26 -0.24 -17.45
N ASP A 84 -1.31 -0.11 -18.37
CA ASP A 84 -1.54 -0.25 -19.79
C ASP A 84 -1.63 -1.76 -20.12
N PRO A 85 -2.77 -2.28 -20.56
CA PRO A 85 -2.95 -3.71 -20.78
C PRO A 85 -2.13 -4.26 -21.95
N VAL A 86 -1.72 -3.41 -22.89
CA VAL A 86 -0.90 -3.81 -24.04
C VAL A 86 0.57 -3.83 -23.64
N LYS A 87 1.07 -2.75 -23.05
CA LYS A 87 2.48 -2.60 -22.69
C LYS A 87 2.91 -3.51 -21.54
N THR A 88 2.00 -3.86 -20.63
CA THR A 88 2.30 -4.77 -19.50
C THR A 88 2.15 -6.25 -19.87
N LYS A 89 1.70 -6.59 -21.09
CA LYS A 89 1.56 -7.98 -21.51
C LYS A 89 2.91 -8.71 -21.50
N GLY A 90 3.00 -9.77 -20.69
CA GLY A 90 4.23 -10.55 -20.53
C GLY A 90 5.27 -9.94 -19.61
N LEU A 91 5.05 -8.72 -19.08
CA LEU A 91 5.95 -8.16 -18.08
C LEU A 91 5.73 -8.78 -16.70
N LYS A 92 6.84 -8.94 -15.99
CA LYS A 92 6.80 -9.31 -14.55
C LYS A 92 6.31 -8.12 -13.73
N ILE A 93 5.60 -8.41 -12.66
CA ILE A 93 5.05 -7.41 -11.74
C ILE A 93 6.03 -7.00 -10.63
N ASN A 94 7.27 -7.43 -10.71
CA ASN A 94 8.27 -7.26 -9.66
C ASN A 94 8.44 -5.80 -9.21
N HIS A 95 8.41 -4.87 -10.16
CA HIS A 95 8.55 -3.45 -9.86
C HIS A 95 7.40 -2.96 -8.99
N GLU A 96 6.17 -3.26 -9.36
CA GLU A 96 4.98 -2.88 -8.58
C GLU A 96 4.91 -3.60 -7.23
N GLN A 97 5.39 -4.86 -7.16
CA GLN A 97 5.55 -5.58 -5.90
C GLN A 97 6.55 -4.87 -5.00
N GLY A 98 7.65 -4.36 -5.56
CA GLY A 98 8.65 -3.59 -4.81
C GLY A 98 8.08 -2.38 -4.10
N HIS A 99 7.20 -1.61 -4.73
CA HIS A 99 6.48 -0.50 -4.08
C HIS A 99 5.65 -0.97 -2.89
N PHE A 100 4.97 -2.12 -3.01
CA PHE A 100 4.18 -2.67 -1.91
C PHE A 100 5.06 -3.15 -0.75
N ASP A 101 6.20 -3.74 -1.05
CA ASP A 101 7.18 -4.20 -0.05
C ASP A 101 7.89 -3.02 0.63
N ILE A 102 8.17 -1.93 -0.09
CA ILE A 102 8.69 -0.67 0.46
C ILE A 102 7.68 -0.08 1.45
N ALA A 103 6.39 -0.04 1.11
CA ALA A 103 5.37 0.40 2.05
C ALA A 103 5.38 -0.43 3.35
N GLU A 104 5.59 -1.75 3.28
CA GLU A 104 5.69 -2.59 4.49
C GLU A 104 6.97 -2.32 5.29
N ILE A 105 8.12 -2.02 4.65
CA ILE A 105 9.33 -1.60 5.36
C ILE A 105 9.01 -0.38 6.25
N TYR A 106 8.36 0.63 5.69
CA TYR A 106 8.04 1.84 6.42
C TYR A 106 6.90 1.65 7.43
N ALA A 107 5.96 0.74 7.18
CA ALA A 107 5.01 0.31 8.19
C ALA A 107 5.70 -0.33 9.40
N ARG A 108 6.72 -1.18 9.19
CA ARG A 108 7.52 -1.78 10.27
C ARG A 108 8.38 -0.76 11.00
N LYS A 109 9.00 0.19 10.30
CA LYS A 109 9.73 1.31 10.92
C LYS A 109 8.80 2.12 11.83
N LEU A 110 7.61 2.47 11.37
CA LEU A 110 6.61 3.18 12.17
C LEU A 110 6.15 2.38 13.40
N ARG A 111 5.90 1.07 13.25
CA ARG A 111 5.53 0.18 14.37
C ARG A 111 6.63 0.15 15.42
N LYS A 112 7.90 0.06 14.99
CA LYS A 112 9.06 0.14 15.89
C LYS A 112 9.06 1.45 16.66
N GLU A 113 9.07 2.58 15.96
CA GLU A 113 9.13 3.90 16.59
C GLU A 113 7.95 4.15 17.55
N PHE A 114 6.74 3.74 17.18
CA PHE A 114 5.59 3.90 18.06
C PHE A 114 5.64 2.97 19.27
N LEU A 115 6.11 1.74 19.10
CA LEU A 115 6.29 0.82 20.21
C LEU A 115 7.29 1.37 21.26
N GLU A 116 8.34 2.01 20.80
CA GLU A 116 9.39 2.57 21.65
C GLU A 116 9.01 3.90 22.28
N ASN A 117 8.35 4.79 21.51
CA ASN A 117 8.21 6.21 21.84
C ASN A 117 6.79 6.68 22.17
N VAL A 118 5.74 5.90 21.83
CA VAL A 118 4.33 6.32 21.99
C VAL A 118 3.56 5.28 22.80
N LYS A 119 3.62 5.42 24.14
CA LYS A 119 3.00 4.46 25.07
C LYS A 119 1.74 4.99 25.74
N THR A 120 1.66 6.30 25.90
CA THR A 120 0.58 6.98 26.60
C THR A 120 -0.17 7.93 25.66
N GLU A 121 -1.35 8.38 26.10
CA GLU A 121 -2.10 9.42 25.39
C GLU A 121 -1.30 10.70 25.24
N LYS A 122 -0.53 11.08 26.26
CA LYS A 122 0.37 12.26 26.21
C LYS A 122 1.46 12.08 25.17
N ASP A 123 2.09 10.90 25.10
CA ASP A 123 3.09 10.61 24.05
C ASP A 123 2.46 10.69 22.66
N TYR A 124 1.24 10.17 22.50
CA TYR A 124 0.53 10.22 21.23
C TYR A 124 0.28 11.66 20.77
N GLN A 125 -0.22 12.51 21.68
CA GLN A 125 -0.47 13.92 21.37
C GLN A 125 0.80 14.68 20.99
N LEU A 126 1.92 14.39 21.64
CA LEU A 126 3.17 15.13 21.48
C LEU A 126 4.06 14.61 20.34
N LYS A 127 4.10 13.29 20.12
CA LYS A 127 5.12 12.64 19.28
C LYS A 127 4.59 12.00 18.01
N PHE A 128 3.32 11.50 18.03
CA PHE A 128 2.80 10.70 16.92
C PHE A 128 2.93 11.40 15.56
N LYS A 129 2.45 12.64 15.49
CA LYS A 129 2.43 13.41 14.24
C LYS A 129 3.84 13.59 13.67
N LEU A 130 4.81 13.94 14.53
CA LEU A 130 6.19 14.18 14.12
C LEU A 130 6.84 12.91 13.58
N ILE A 131 6.74 11.80 14.33
CA ILE A 131 7.29 10.50 13.93
C ILE A 131 6.65 10.04 12.60
N TYR A 132 5.32 10.15 12.50
CA TYR A 132 4.62 9.77 11.29
C TYR A 132 5.05 10.59 10.07
N GLN A 133 5.11 11.91 10.21
CA GLN A 133 5.49 12.80 9.11
C GLN A 133 6.93 12.57 8.65
N LEU A 134 7.86 12.36 9.59
CA LEU A 134 9.25 12.07 9.26
C LEU A 134 9.37 10.78 8.44
N LEU A 135 8.84 9.67 8.96
CA LEU A 135 8.94 8.37 8.29
C LEU A 135 8.10 8.28 7.01
N TYR A 136 6.99 9.03 6.95
CA TYR A 136 6.22 9.12 5.72
C TYR A 136 6.96 9.93 4.64
N GLY A 137 7.69 10.97 5.02
CA GLY A 137 8.59 11.68 4.12
C GLY A 137 9.68 10.78 3.57
N GLU A 138 10.38 10.05 4.45
CA GLU A 138 11.39 9.05 4.03
C GLU A 138 10.81 7.97 3.11
N PHE A 139 9.56 7.52 3.36
CA PHE A 139 8.86 6.58 2.50
C PHE A 139 8.71 7.14 1.07
N LEU A 140 8.22 8.37 0.94
CA LEU A 140 8.04 9.01 -0.36
C LEU A 140 9.38 9.22 -1.09
N ASP A 141 10.43 9.58 -0.36
CA ASP A 141 11.77 9.74 -0.92
C ASP A 141 12.33 8.41 -1.42
N TYR A 142 12.10 7.31 -0.69
CA TYR A 142 12.53 5.98 -1.12
C TYR A 142 11.73 5.46 -2.33
N GLU A 143 10.43 5.73 -2.41
CA GLU A 143 9.59 5.45 -3.58
C GLU A 143 10.13 6.15 -4.84
N ASN A 144 10.43 7.44 -4.72
CA ASN A 144 11.00 8.24 -5.81
C ASN A 144 12.40 7.73 -6.22
N TYR A 145 13.24 7.38 -5.24
CA TYR A 145 14.56 6.80 -5.47
C TYR A 145 14.44 5.45 -6.21
N TYR A 146 13.54 4.57 -5.76
CA TYR A 146 13.28 3.27 -6.35
C TYR A 146 12.87 3.38 -7.83
N ASP A 147 11.89 4.23 -8.14
CA ASP A 147 11.46 4.53 -9.51
C ASP A 147 12.62 5.03 -10.38
N LYS A 148 13.38 5.99 -9.87
CA LYS A 148 14.49 6.61 -10.59
C LYS A 148 15.60 5.61 -10.91
N ILE A 149 16.06 4.83 -9.92
CA ILE A 149 17.20 3.92 -10.08
C ILE A 149 16.84 2.71 -10.94
N THR A 150 15.64 2.16 -10.74
CA THR A 150 15.16 1.04 -11.57
C THR A 150 14.67 1.49 -12.95
N LYS A 151 14.63 2.80 -13.22
CA LYS A 151 13.96 3.37 -14.40
C LYS A 151 12.57 2.77 -14.57
N ARG A 152 11.78 2.80 -13.47
CA ARG A 152 10.42 2.22 -13.41
C ARG A 152 10.40 0.75 -13.85
N GLY A 153 11.33 -0.05 -13.32
CA GLY A 153 11.43 -1.49 -13.57
C GLY A 153 12.09 -1.87 -14.90
N THR A 154 12.50 -0.92 -15.75
CA THR A 154 13.14 -1.22 -17.04
C THR A 154 14.65 -1.51 -16.92
N ASN A 155 15.30 -1.07 -15.83
CA ASN A 155 16.68 -1.45 -15.52
C ASN A 155 16.68 -2.75 -14.70
N ALA A 156 16.80 -3.89 -15.39
CA ALA A 156 16.70 -5.22 -14.77
C ALA A 156 17.78 -5.50 -13.73
N GLU A 157 19.00 -4.96 -13.91
CA GLU A 157 20.11 -5.12 -12.95
C GLU A 157 19.79 -4.41 -11.64
N LYS A 158 19.43 -3.12 -11.72
CA LYS A 158 19.06 -2.32 -10.54
C LYS A 158 17.77 -2.79 -9.89
N GLN A 159 16.83 -3.30 -10.66
CA GLN A 159 15.63 -3.94 -10.14
C GLN A 159 15.99 -5.13 -9.25
N LYS A 160 16.85 -6.03 -9.72
CA LYS A 160 17.28 -7.21 -8.95
C LYS A 160 18.10 -6.85 -7.70
N GLU A 161 18.96 -5.83 -7.79
CA GLU A 161 19.73 -5.31 -6.67
C GLU A 161 18.80 -4.79 -5.56
N LEU A 162 17.84 -3.91 -5.92
CA LEU A 162 16.91 -3.33 -4.95
C LEU A 162 15.89 -4.35 -4.41
N GLU A 163 15.47 -5.34 -5.19
CA GLU A 163 14.67 -6.46 -4.66
C GLU A 163 15.41 -7.21 -3.53
N ALA A 164 16.69 -7.45 -3.69
CA ALA A 164 17.49 -8.09 -2.66
C ALA A 164 17.65 -7.20 -1.41
N GLU A 165 17.86 -5.90 -1.59
CA GLU A 165 17.92 -4.92 -0.51
C GLU A 165 16.59 -4.82 0.26
N ILE A 166 15.47 -4.67 -0.43
CA ILE A 166 14.12 -4.63 0.14
C ILE A 166 13.88 -5.89 0.99
N LYS A 167 14.20 -7.07 0.45
CA LYS A 167 14.07 -8.34 1.17
C LYS A 167 14.93 -8.38 2.44
N ALA A 168 16.16 -7.88 2.38
CA ALA A 168 17.04 -7.79 3.54
C ALA A 168 16.49 -6.83 4.61
N GLN A 169 15.95 -5.68 4.20
CA GLN A 169 15.32 -4.72 5.12
C GLN A 169 14.07 -5.31 5.77
N LEU A 170 13.21 -5.99 5.03
CA LEU A 170 12.03 -6.70 5.58
C LEU A 170 12.44 -7.75 6.61
N LYS A 171 13.51 -8.52 6.35
CA LYS A 171 14.06 -9.49 7.30
C LYS A 171 14.60 -8.82 8.56
N LYS A 172 15.35 -7.72 8.43
CA LYS A 172 15.88 -6.96 9.57
C LYS A 172 14.77 -6.41 10.47
N LEU A 173 13.65 -6.04 9.88
CA LEU A 173 12.49 -5.49 10.57
C LEU A 173 11.41 -6.54 10.90
N GLU A 174 11.74 -7.84 10.84
CA GLU A 174 10.81 -8.94 11.11
C GLU A 174 10.15 -8.86 12.49
N PRO A 175 10.84 -8.45 13.61
CA PRO A 175 10.20 -8.30 14.91
C PRO A 175 9.02 -7.32 14.94
N TYR A 176 8.89 -6.44 13.95
CA TYR A 176 7.83 -5.43 13.84
C TYR A 176 6.80 -5.75 12.74
N LYS A 177 6.79 -7.01 12.28
CA LYS A 177 5.75 -7.55 11.40
C LYS A 177 4.40 -7.64 12.14
N ASN A 178 3.26 -7.41 11.47
CA ASN A 178 1.90 -7.66 11.99
C ASN A 178 1.58 -9.15 11.99
#